data_3d89972a34e64c3fbf29c905b9202f26
#
_entry.id   3d89972a34e64c3fbf29c905b9202f26
#
_cell.length_a   1.000
_cell.length_b   1.000
_cell.length_c   1.000
_cell.angle_alpha   90.00
_cell.angle_beta   90.00
_cell.angle_gamma   90.00
#
_symmetry.space_group_name_H-M   'P 1'
#
loop_
_entity.id
_entity.type
_entity.pdbx_description
1 polymer ?
#
loop_
_entity_poly.entity_id
_entity_poly.type
_entity_poly.pdbx_seq_one_letter_code
_entity_poly.pdbx_strand_id
1 'polypeptide(L)'
;MGATDQARGQTSRLIAIIDDDESMQASLRDLIESTGLVARSFGSAEEFLEYDLHCEAGCLIAEIQMSGMSGLELQARLKEEQCNIPIIFIASNGGARIRIRAMREGAVEFLAKPLDYQLLLKTVRAALDL
;
A
#
# COMPACT_ATOMS: atom_id res chain seq x y z
N MET A 1 -6.23 -13.38 26.04
CA MET A 1 -4.95 -13.11 25.41
C MET A 1 -4.98 -13.43 23.92
N GLY A 2 -5.30 -14.66 23.56
CA GLY A 2 -5.45 -15.01 22.16
C GLY A 2 -6.49 -14.17 21.45
N ALA A 3 -7.54 -13.81 22.13
CA ALA A 3 -8.59 -12.97 21.56
C ALA A 3 -8.07 -11.60 21.16
N THR A 4 -7.12 -11.05 21.93
CA THR A 4 -6.53 -9.76 21.60
C THR A 4 -5.75 -9.80 20.31
N ASP A 5 -4.96 -10.86 20.12
CA ASP A 5 -4.18 -11.01 18.90
C ASP A 5 -5.08 -11.23 17.68
N GLN A 6 -6.13 -12.01 17.86
CA GLN A 6 -7.10 -12.23 16.81
C GLN A 6 -7.83 -10.94 16.44
N ALA A 7 -8.19 -10.16 17.45
CA ALA A 7 -8.85 -8.88 17.21
C ALA A 7 -7.94 -7.95 16.42
N ARG A 8 -6.64 -7.94 16.74
CA ARG A 8 -5.68 -7.12 16.02
C ARG A 8 -5.58 -7.56 14.57
N GLY A 9 -5.48 -8.86 14.31
CA GLY A 9 -5.45 -9.38 12.96
C GLY A 9 -6.71 -9.03 12.18
N GLN A 10 -7.86 -9.02 12.85
CA GLN A 10 -9.13 -8.67 12.22
C GLN A 10 -9.24 -7.17 11.95
N THR A 11 -8.60 -6.34 12.78
CA THR A 11 -8.66 -4.89 12.60
C THR A 11 -7.67 -4.39 11.57
N SER A 12 -6.73 -5.23 11.14
CA SER A 12 -5.74 -4.88 10.12
C SER A 12 -6.36 -4.92 8.74
N ARG A 13 -7.41 -4.12 8.54
CA ARG A 13 -8.09 -3.99 7.24
C ARG A 13 -8.00 -2.58 6.70
N LEU A 14 -7.20 -1.75 7.35
CA LEU A 14 -6.94 -0.42 6.87
C LEU A 14 -6.05 -0.51 5.64
N ILE A 15 -6.50 0.12 4.57
CA ILE A 15 -5.69 0.24 3.36
C ILE A 15 -5.06 1.62 3.37
N ALA A 16 -3.75 1.68 3.40
CA ALA A 16 -3.04 2.94 3.30
C ALA A 16 -2.73 3.22 1.84
N ILE A 17 -2.98 4.44 1.42
CA ILE A 17 -2.77 4.87 0.03
C ILE A 17 -1.76 6.01 0.07
N ILE A 18 -0.66 5.86 -0.66
CA ILE A 18 0.37 6.89 -0.76
C ILE A 18 0.54 7.31 -2.21
N ASP A 19 0.23 8.55 -2.49
CA ASP A 19 0.41 9.12 -3.83
C ASP A 19 0.48 10.64 -3.66
N ASP A 20 1.38 11.29 -4.39
CA ASP A 20 1.50 12.74 -4.30
C ASP A 20 0.48 13.46 -5.19
N ASP A 21 -0.35 12.74 -5.91
CA ASP A 21 -1.45 13.27 -6.71
C ASP A 21 -2.76 13.12 -5.92
N GLU A 22 -3.34 14.25 -5.52
CA GLU A 22 -4.58 14.24 -4.72
C GLU A 22 -5.75 13.60 -5.46
N SER A 23 -5.82 13.76 -6.78
CA SER A 23 -6.88 13.13 -7.57
C SER A 23 -6.79 11.63 -7.50
N MET A 24 -5.58 11.10 -7.60
CA MET A 24 -5.37 9.66 -7.51
C MET A 24 -5.69 9.16 -6.11
N GLN A 25 -5.29 9.91 -5.07
CA GLN A 25 -5.65 9.55 -3.70
C GLN A 25 -7.17 9.42 -3.54
N ALA A 26 -7.90 10.42 -4.04
CA ALA A 26 -9.35 10.43 -3.93
C ALA A 26 -9.98 9.25 -4.69
N SER A 27 -9.52 9.01 -5.90
CA SER A 27 -10.05 7.93 -6.73
C SER A 27 -9.81 6.57 -6.09
N LEU A 28 -8.62 6.34 -5.57
CA LEU A 28 -8.29 5.07 -4.92
C LEU A 28 -9.06 4.90 -3.61
N ARG A 29 -9.19 5.97 -2.84
CA ARG A 29 -9.93 5.93 -1.59
C ARG A 29 -11.40 5.57 -1.85
N ASP A 30 -12.01 6.24 -2.83
CA ASP A 30 -13.41 5.96 -3.19
C ASP A 30 -13.58 4.52 -3.63
N LEU A 31 -12.67 4.02 -4.44
CA LEU A 31 -12.71 2.65 -4.91
C LEU A 31 -12.66 1.66 -3.75
N ILE A 32 -11.72 1.85 -2.84
CA ILE A 32 -11.53 0.96 -1.70
C ILE A 32 -12.75 1.03 -0.77
N GLU A 33 -13.23 2.24 -0.49
CA GLU A 33 -14.36 2.42 0.42
C GLU A 33 -15.66 1.86 -0.15
N SER A 34 -15.77 1.79 -1.48
CA SER A 34 -16.94 1.21 -2.11
C SER A 34 -17.09 -0.29 -1.80
N THR A 35 -16.02 -0.94 -1.37
CA THR A 35 -16.04 -2.35 -1.01
C THR A 35 -16.28 -2.59 0.47
N GLY A 36 -16.48 -1.53 1.25
CA GLY A 36 -16.66 -1.62 2.70
C GLY A 36 -15.38 -1.61 3.50
N LEU A 37 -14.24 -1.51 2.84
CA LEU A 37 -12.95 -1.42 3.53
C LEU A 37 -12.66 0.03 3.89
N VAL A 38 -11.79 0.23 4.87
CA VAL A 38 -11.39 1.56 5.32
C VAL A 38 -10.10 1.95 4.63
N ALA A 39 -10.07 3.16 4.06
CA ALA A 39 -8.89 3.67 3.38
C ALA A 39 -8.44 4.98 4.01
N ARG A 40 -7.13 5.16 4.09
CA ARG A 40 -6.53 6.41 4.55
C ARG A 40 -5.44 6.79 3.57
N SER A 41 -5.46 8.03 3.10
CA SER A 41 -4.51 8.48 2.09
C SER A 41 -3.47 9.41 2.69
N PHE A 42 -2.28 9.38 2.09
CA PHE A 42 -1.13 10.18 2.49
C PHE A 42 -0.49 10.75 1.24
N GLY A 43 0.02 11.96 1.33
CA GLY A 43 0.62 12.63 0.19
C GLY A 43 2.07 12.28 -0.06
N SER A 44 2.71 11.58 0.87
CA SER A 44 4.11 11.20 0.73
C SER A 44 4.42 10.00 1.61
N ALA A 45 5.53 9.35 1.33
CA ALA A 45 6.02 8.25 2.18
C ALA A 45 6.37 8.77 3.58
N GLU A 46 6.96 9.95 3.64
CA GLU A 46 7.31 10.57 4.93
C GLU A 46 6.08 10.79 5.78
N GLU A 47 5.01 11.29 5.18
CA GLU A 47 3.76 11.52 5.90
C GLU A 47 3.18 10.21 6.44
N PHE A 48 3.24 9.16 5.63
CA PHE A 48 2.79 7.83 6.07
C PHE A 48 3.61 7.33 7.27
N LEU A 49 4.92 7.50 7.22
CA LEU A 49 5.80 7.03 8.29
C LEU A 49 5.60 7.82 9.59
N GLU A 50 5.11 9.05 9.51
CA GLU A 50 4.79 9.86 10.69
C GLU A 50 3.49 9.43 11.35
N TYR A 51 2.67 8.69 10.64
CA TYR A 51 1.42 8.16 11.20
C TYR A 51 1.77 7.06 12.20
N ASP A 52 1.35 7.23 13.44
CA ASP A 52 1.75 6.33 14.54
C ASP A 52 1.38 4.87 14.30
N LEU A 53 0.29 4.64 13.59
CA LEU A 53 -0.22 3.29 13.37
C LEU A 53 0.14 2.76 11.97
N HIS A 54 1.19 3.29 11.35
CA HIS A 54 1.50 2.89 9.97
C HIS A 54 1.82 1.39 9.86
N CYS A 55 2.45 0.79 10.86
CA CYS A 55 2.74 -0.65 10.83
C CYS A 55 1.49 -1.51 11.00
N GLU A 56 0.38 -0.91 11.37
CA GLU A 56 -0.88 -1.62 11.58
C GLU A 56 -1.71 -1.71 10.30
N ALA A 57 -1.28 -1.09 9.21
CA ALA A 57 -2.00 -1.15 7.95
C ALA A 57 -2.06 -2.59 7.44
N GLY A 58 -3.21 -2.99 6.94
CA GLY A 58 -3.38 -4.33 6.39
C GLY A 58 -2.81 -4.47 4.99
N CYS A 59 -2.74 -3.36 4.25
CA CYS A 59 -2.20 -3.33 2.90
C CYS A 59 -1.82 -1.90 2.56
N LEU A 60 -0.79 -1.74 1.75
CA LEU A 60 -0.30 -0.44 1.33
C LEU A 60 -0.33 -0.37 -0.18
N ILE A 61 -0.97 0.66 -0.72
CA ILE A 61 -0.93 0.96 -2.15
C ILE A 61 -0.08 2.22 -2.30
N ALA A 62 1.05 2.11 -2.95
CA ALA A 62 2.01 3.20 -3.02
C ALA A 62 2.50 3.45 -4.44
N GLU A 63 2.52 4.72 -4.83
CA GLU A 63 3.18 5.13 -6.06
C GLU A 63 4.68 4.87 -5.93
N ILE A 64 5.29 4.33 -6.97
CA ILE A 64 6.72 3.99 -6.91
C ILE A 64 7.60 5.23 -6.98
N GLN A 65 7.18 6.26 -7.72
CA GLN A 65 7.94 7.49 -7.88
C GLN A 65 7.17 8.65 -7.25
N MET A 66 7.74 9.23 -6.22
CA MET A 66 7.17 10.35 -5.48
C MET A 66 8.26 11.36 -5.18
N SER A 67 7.87 12.60 -4.95
CA SER A 67 8.79 13.61 -4.45
C SER A 67 9.28 13.16 -3.07
N GLY A 68 10.56 13.34 -2.80
CA GLY A 68 11.14 12.90 -1.54
C GLY A 68 11.41 11.39 -1.57
N MET A 69 11.02 10.70 -0.52
CA MET A 69 11.25 9.26 -0.43
C MET A 69 10.46 8.51 -1.49
N SER A 70 11.14 7.65 -2.25
CA SER A 70 10.50 6.83 -3.28
C SER A 70 9.80 5.62 -2.66
N GLY A 71 8.99 4.94 -3.48
CA GLY A 71 8.34 3.71 -3.02
C GLY A 71 9.32 2.62 -2.63
N LEU A 72 10.43 2.49 -3.37
CA LEU A 72 11.46 1.51 -3.04
C LEU A 72 12.16 1.84 -1.72
N GLU A 73 12.42 3.11 -1.49
CA GLU A 73 13.02 3.54 -0.23
C GLU A 73 12.07 3.29 0.94
N LEU A 74 10.78 3.53 0.74
CA LEU A 74 9.77 3.23 1.75
C LEU A 74 9.73 1.74 2.05
N GLN A 75 9.77 0.92 1.02
CA GLN A 75 9.77 -0.55 1.18
C GLN A 75 10.96 -0.98 2.04
N ALA A 76 12.14 -0.45 1.77
CA ALA A 76 13.34 -0.76 2.55
C ALA A 76 13.20 -0.31 3.99
N ARG A 77 12.62 0.89 4.20
CA ARG A 77 12.43 1.43 5.54
C ARG A 77 11.47 0.59 6.37
N LEU A 78 10.37 0.16 5.77
CA LEU A 78 9.41 -0.69 6.46
C LEU A 78 10.03 -2.04 6.83
N LYS A 79 10.87 -2.57 5.96
CA LYS A 79 11.56 -3.82 6.23
C LYS A 79 12.52 -3.64 7.43
N GLU A 80 13.23 -2.53 7.49
CA GLU A 80 14.11 -2.21 8.63
C GLU A 80 13.32 -2.13 9.94
N GLU A 81 12.11 -1.58 9.87
CA GLU A 81 11.25 -1.45 11.04
C GLU A 81 10.50 -2.74 11.37
N GLN A 82 10.73 -3.78 10.57
CA GLN A 82 10.04 -5.06 10.72
C GLN A 82 8.52 -4.94 10.59
N CYS A 83 8.08 -3.98 9.78
CA CYS A 83 6.68 -3.81 9.43
C CYS A 83 6.38 -4.69 8.21
N ASN A 84 5.65 -5.77 8.42
CA ASN A 84 5.35 -6.74 7.36
C ASN A 84 4.00 -6.41 6.71
N ILE A 85 3.93 -5.27 6.05
CA ILE A 85 2.71 -4.82 5.37
C ILE A 85 2.79 -5.27 3.92
N PRO A 86 1.76 -5.96 3.40
CA PRO A 86 1.70 -6.25 1.96
C PRO A 86 1.69 -4.95 1.16
N ILE A 87 2.59 -4.81 0.20
CA ILE A 87 2.72 -3.59 -0.59
C ILE A 87 2.36 -3.86 -2.04
N ILE A 88 1.45 -3.05 -2.57
CA ILE A 88 1.10 -3.03 -3.98
C ILE A 88 1.64 -1.71 -4.53
N PHE A 89 2.58 -1.79 -5.45
CA PHE A 89 3.11 -0.58 -6.07
C PHE A 89 2.33 -0.22 -7.33
N ILE A 90 2.21 1.09 -7.54
CA ILE A 90 1.60 1.66 -8.74
C ILE A 90 2.67 2.48 -9.44
N ALA A 91 2.75 2.39 -10.75
CA ALA A 91 3.78 3.10 -11.49
C ALA A 91 3.20 3.76 -12.74
N SER A 92 3.51 5.04 -12.91
CA SER A 92 3.19 5.77 -14.14
C SER A 92 4.15 5.37 -15.26
N ASN A 93 5.43 5.22 -14.91
CA ASN A 93 6.49 4.82 -15.83
C ASN A 93 7.27 3.72 -15.14
N GLY A 94 6.81 2.48 -15.30
CA GLY A 94 7.46 1.38 -14.66
C GLY A 94 8.50 0.76 -15.56
N GLY A 95 9.78 0.97 -15.28
CA GLY A 95 10.83 0.22 -15.92
C GLY A 95 10.86 -1.21 -15.39
N ALA A 96 11.29 -2.15 -16.24
CA ALA A 96 11.36 -3.55 -15.84
C ALA A 96 12.29 -3.75 -14.63
N ARG A 97 13.35 -2.96 -14.55
CA ARG A 97 14.31 -3.07 -13.43
C ARG A 97 13.68 -2.74 -12.09
N ILE A 98 12.87 -1.70 -12.05
CA ILE A 98 12.20 -1.27 -10.82
C ILE A 98 11.20 -2.32 -10.40
N ARG A 99 10.44 -2.85 -11.36
CA ARG A 99 9.48 -3.91 -11.08
C ARG A 99 10.18 -5.14 -10.49
N ILE A 100 11.25 -5.60 -11.13
CA ILE A 100 11.99 -6.77 -10.67
C ILE A 100 12.51 -6.55 -9.26
N ARG A 101 13.06 -5.37 -8.99
CA ARG A 101 13.59 -5.04 -7.68
C ARG A 101 12.49 -5.02 -6.62
N ALA A 102 11.37 -4.36 -6.91
CA ALA A 102 10.25 -4.28 -5.98
C ALA A 102 9.72 -5.67 -5.63
N MET A 103 9.54 -6.51 -6.64
CA MET A 103 9.03 -7.87 -6.42
C MET A 103 10.03 -8.73 -5.67
N ARG A 104 11.32 -8.60 -5.98
CA ARG A 104 12.38 -9.34 -5.29
C ARG A 104 12.41 -8.97 -3.81
N GLU A 105 12.15 -7.71 -3.48
CA GLU A 105 12.16 -7.23 -2.09
C GLU A 105 10.84 -7.50 -1.38
N GLY A 106 9.91 -8.18 -2.01
CA GLY A 106 8.72 -8.68 -1.33
C GLY A 106 7.41 -7.99 -1.63
N ALA A 107 7.36 -7.11 -2.63
CA ALA A 107 6.09 -6.49 -3.01
C ALA A 107 5.10 -7.56 -3.45
N VAL A 108 3.83 -7.36 -3.12
CA VAL A 108 2.77 -8.28 -3.52
C VAL A 108 2.48 -8.17 -5.01
N GLU A 109 2.49 -6.93 -5.52
CA GLU A 109 2.20 -6.69 -6.93
C GLU A 109 2.76 -5.34 -7.35
N PHE A 110 2.91 -5.17 -8.66
CA PHE A 110 3.40 -3.96 -9.27
C PHE A 110 2.52 -3.67 -10.48
N LEU A 111 1.67 -2.65 -10.40
CA LEU A 111 0.65 -2.36 -11.39
C LEU A 111 0.98 -1.07 -12.12
N ALA A 112 0.94 -1.11 -13.46
CA ALA A 112 1.19 0.07 -14.28
C ALA A 112 -0.10 0.86 -14.47
N LYS A 113 0.01 2.18 -14.58
CA LYS A 113 -1.11 3.03 -14.94
C LYS A 113 -1.29 3.01 -16.48
N PRO A 114 -2.51 3.07 -17.01
CA PRO A 114 -3.78 3.21 -16.28
C PRO A 114 -4.16 1.93 -15.54
N LEU A 115 -4.73 2.10 -14.34
CA LEU A 115 -5.01 0.97 -13.47
C LEU A 115 -6.24 0.19 -13.91
N ASP A 116 -6.14 -1.12 -13.84
CA ASP A 116 -7.29 -2.00 -13.91
C ASP A 116 -7.84 -2.10 -12.48
N TYR A 117 -8.95 -1.42 -12.23
CA TYR A 117 -9.51 -1.34 -10.87
C TYR A 117 -9.99 -2.69 -10.35
N GLN A 118 -10.47 -3.55 -11.23
CA GLN A 118 -10.88 -4.89 -10.80
C GLN A 118 -9.69 -5.71 -10.35
N LEU A 119 -8.59 -5.62 -11.09
CA LEU A 119 -7.37 -6.31 -10.72
C LEU A 119 -6.82 -5.76 -9.41
N LEU A 120 -6.85 -4.45 -9.23
CA LEU A 120 -6.39 -3.83 -7.99
C LEU A 120 -7.20 -4.33 -6.81
N LEU A 121 -8.52 -4.34 -6.91
CA LEU A 121 -9.38 -4.81 -5.84
C LEU A 121 -9.14 -6.28 -5.52
N LYS A 122 -8.96 -7.09 -6.56
CA LYS A 122 -8.66 -8.51 -6.37
C LYS A 122 -7.35 -8.69 -5.62
N THR A 123 -6.34 -7.91 -5.97
CA THR A 123 -5.03 -7.96 -5.35
C THR A 123 -5.10 -7.51 -3.89
N VAL A 124 -5.84 -6.44 -3.60
CA VAL A 124 -6.05 -5.96 -2.23
C VAL A 124 -6.72 -7.04 -1.38
N ARG A 125 -7.78 -7.66 -1.90
CA ARG A 125 -8.48 -8.70 -1.16
C ARG A 125 -7.57 -9.89 -0.87
N ALA A 126 -6.78 -10.29 -1.84
CA ALA A 126 -5.83 -11.38 -1.65
C ALA A 126 -4.80 -11.02 -0.57
N ALA A 127 -4.33 -9.78 -0.56
CA ALA A 127 -3.37 -9.31 0.43
C ALA A 127 -3.96 -9.32 1.84
N LEU A 128 -5.26 -9.07 1.96
CA LEU A 128 -5.97 -9.08 3.24
C LEU A 128 -6.51 -10.47 3.60
N ASP A 129 -6.28 -11.46 2.77
CA ASP A 129 -6.75 -12.81 3.02
C ASP A 129 -8.29 -12.91 3.00
N LEU A 130 -8.89 -12.16 2.11
CA LEU A 130 -10.35 -12.14 1.96
C LEU A 130 -10.83 -12.97 0.77
#